data_a536a26431b8447be52f0efffff8307e
#
_entry.id   a536a26431b8447be52f0efffff8307e
#
_cell.length_a   1.000
_cell.length_b   1.000
_cell.length_c   1.000
_cell.angle_alpha   90.00
_cell.angle_beta   90.00
_cell.angle_gamma   90.00
#
_symmetry.space_group_name_H-M   'P 1'
#
loop_
_entity.id
_entity.type
_entity.pdbx_description
1 polymer ?
#
loop_
_entity_poly.entity_id
_entity_poly.type
_entity_poly.pdbx_seq_one_letter_code
_entity_poly.pdbx_strand_id
1 'polypeptide(L)'
;AGLSLVLAGMINTKNGGNGIQAMWIGAISAFFNLLLLGSLVGGGGGEEVLSKGALWFGILLVGSIGLTFMGSRIARALKPCQKEFDWQYEFFVSVSLLVFLMLVTGGLVTGLEAGLAVPDWPNSYGHNMLLYPLTEMISSENDGIFFEHAHRLTGMFVGLASIVMLVCAWRWSSNKVVRATATVVFFMVCLQGLLGGLRVTGHLTLSQDRELLNPNVWIGVVH
;
A
#
# COMPACT_ATOMS: atom_id res chain seq x y z
N ALA A 1 -12.02 4.51 6.78
CA ALA A 1 -12.20 4.43 5.31
C ALA A 1 -13.31 5.35 4.81
N GLY A 2 -14.60 5.20 5.25
CA GLY A 2 -15.72 5.99 4.70
C GLY A 2 -15.55 7.51 4.86
N LEU A 3 -15.15 7.98 6.05
CA LEU A 3 -14.89 9.39 6.30
C LEU A 3 -13.77 9.95 5.40
N SER A 4 -12.71 9.18 5.17
CA SER A 4 -11.60 9.58 4.30
C SER A 4 -12.05 9.79 2.86
N LEU A 5 -12.98 8.96 2.35
CA LEU A 5 -13.56 9.11 1.02
C LEU A 5 -14.42 10.37 0.90
N VAL A 6 -15.25 10.65 1.91
CA VAL A 6 -16.03 11.88 1.95
C VAL A 6 -15.09 13.10 1.97
N LEU A 7 -14.07 13.09 2.80
CA LEU A 7 -13.08 14.17 2.85
C LEU A 7 -12.33 14.34 1.52
N ALA A 8 -11.95 13.24 0.87
CA ALA A 8 -11.29 13.29 -0.45
C ALA A 8 -12.19 13.97 -1.51
N GLY A 9 -13.48 13.64 -1.55
CA GLY A 9 -14.43 14.29 -2.42
C GLY A 9 -14.62 15.77 -2.09
N MET A 10 -14.63 16.14 -0.80
CA MET A 10 -14.71 17.55 -0.36
C MET A 10 -13.46 18.33 -0.75
N ILE A 11 -12.28 17.78 -0.51
CA ILE A 11 -10.98 18.40 -0.86
C ILE A 11 -10.90 18.63 -2.36
N ASN A 12 -11.20 17.61 -3.17
CA ASN A 12 -11.22 17.73 -4.62
C ASN A 12 -12.10 18.91 -5.09
N THR A 13 -13.32 19.02 -4.54
CA THR A 13 -14.26 20.08 -4.96
C THR A 13 -13.84 21.45 -4.46
N LYS A 14 -13.31 21.57 -3.25
CA LYS A 14 -12.79 22.84 -2.72
C LYS A 14 -11.60 23.37 -3.53
N ASN A 15 -10.86 22.47 -4.18
CA ASN A 15 -9.72 22.80 -5.05
C ASN A 15 -10.10 22.94 -6.52
N GLY A 16 -11.36 23.24 -6.82
CA GLY A 16 -11.86 23.48 -8.18
C GLY A 16 -12.19 22.21 -8.97
N GLY A 17 -12.09 21.03 -8.36
CA GLY A 17 -12.46 19.77 -8.99
C GLY A 17 -13.98 19.62 -9.12
N ASN A 18 -14.40 18.82 -10.08
CA ASN A 18 -15.81 18.56 -10.35
C ASN A 18 -16.28 17.21 -9.76
N GLY A 19 -17.60 16.95 -9.82
CA GLY A 19 -18.20 15.72 -9.30
C GLY A 19 -17.70 14.45 -10.01
N ILE A 20 -17.36 14.54 -11.30
CA ILE A 20 -16.83 13.41 -12.07
C ILE A 20 -15.44 13.05 -11.57
N GLN A 21 -14.60 14.02 -11.29
CA GLN A 21 -13.28 13.78 -10.69
C GLN A 21 -13.39 13.15 -9.31
N ALA A 22 -14.34 13.60 -8.48
CA ALA A 22 -14.62 12.96 -7.19
C ALA A 22 -15.05 11.50 -7.36
N MET A 23 -15.85 11.17 -8.37
CA MET A 23 -16.23 9.79 -8.69
C MET A 23 -15.02 8.94 -9.11
N TRP A 24 -14.09 9.48 -9.90
CA TRP A 24 -12.84 8.79 -10.26
C TRP A 24 -11.95 8.53 -9.04
N ILE A 25 -11.84 9.46 -8.11
CA ILE A 25 -11.14 9.26 -6.84
C ILE A 25 -11.75 8.08 -6.08
N GLY A 26 -13.09 8.00 -6.02
CA GLY A 26 -13.81 6.88 -5.42
C GLY A 26 -13.54 5.54 -6.11
N ALA A 27 -13.57 5.52 -7.45
CA ALA A 27 -13.34 4.32 -8.24
C ALA A 27 -11.89 3.80 -8.08
N ILE A 28 -10.90 4.68 -8.13
CA ILE A 28 -9.49 4.35 -7.91
C ILE A 28 -9.30 3.84 -6.47
N SER A 29 -9.89 4.50 -5.48
CA SER A 29 -9.84 4.07 -4.09
C SER A 29 -10.48 2.70 -3.89
N ALA A 30 -11.59 2.40 -4.57
CA ALA A 30 -12.22 1.08 -4.51
C ALA A 30 -11.30 -0.01 -5.07
N PHE A 31 -10.60 0.27 -6.17
CA PHE A 31 -9.63 -0.65 -6.74
C PHE A 31 -8.49 -0.96 -5.75
N PHE A 32 -7.90 0.05 -5.11
CA PHE A 32 -6.88 -0.17 -4.08
C PHE A 32 -7.44 -0.88 -2.84
N ASN A 33 -8.65 -0.53 -2.41
CA ASN A 33 -9.30 -1.24 -1.31
C ASN A 33 -9.57 -2.71 -1.67
N LEU A 34 -9.89 -3.04 -2.92
CA LEU A 34 -10.03 -4.43 -3.34
C LEU A 34 -8.71 -5.19 -3.21
N LEU A 35 -7.58 -4.58 -3.58
CA LEU A 35 -6.26 -5.19 -3.42
C LEU A 35 -5.95 -5.49 -1.95
N LEU A 36 -6.36 -4.61 -1.03
CA LEU A 36 -6.20 -4.82 0.41
C LEU A 36 -7.19 -5.83 0.99
N LEU A 37 -8.45 -5.77 0.53
CA LEU A 37 -9.56 -6.59 1.03
C LEU A 37 -9.74 -7.89 0.24
N GLY A 38 -9.05 -8.06 -0.89
CA GLY A 38 -9.02 -9.30 -1.65
C GLY A 38 -8.60 -10.49 -0.78
N SER A 39 -7.72 -10.24 0.18
CA SER A 39 -7.33 -11.21 1.20
C SER A 39 -8.47 -11.64 2.14
N LEU A 40 -9.52 -10.83 2.32
CA LEU A 40 -10.72 -11.21 3.10
C LEU A 40 -11.61 -12.22 2.35
N VAL A 41 -11.49 -12.30 1.03
CA VAL A 41 -12.35 -13.11 0.15
C VAL A 41 -11.64 -14.39 -0.27
N GLY A 42 -10.32 -14.48 -0.14
CA GLY A 42 -9.45 -15.52 -0.70
C GLY A 42 -9.53 -16.92 -0.07
N GLY A 43 -10.37 -17.17 0.93
CA GLY A 43 -10.43 -18.44 1.66
C GLY A 43 -11.31 -19.55 1.05
N GLY A 44 -11.83 -19.41 -0.18
CA GLY A 44 -12.74 -20.36 -0.81
C GLY A 44 -12.23 -20.96 -2.14
N GLY A 45 -12.87 -22.02 -2.64
CA GLY A 45 -12.56 -22.60 -3.96
C GLY A 45 -12.87 -21.66 -5.14
N GLY A 46 -12.19 -21.82 -6.28
CA GLY A 46 -12.09 -20.88 -7.39
C GLY A 46 -13.33 -20.12 -7.85
N GLU A 47 -14.48 -20.77 -8.10
CA GLU A 47 -15.69 -20.08 -8.58
C GLU A 47 -16.39 -19.28 -7.47
N GLU A 48 -16.38 -19.78 -6.25
CA GLU A 48 -17.00 -19.10 -5.11
C GLU A 48 -16.21 -17.84 -4.71
N VAL A 49 -14.87 -17.89 -4.78
CA VAL A 49 -14.00 -16.72 -4.57
C VAL A 49 -14.25 -15.67 -5.63
N LEU A 50 -14.40 -16.05 -6.90
CA LEU A 50 -14.62 -15.10 -7.99
C LEU A 50 -15.97 -14.39 -7.86
N SER A 51 -17.04 -15.11 -7.54
CA SER A 51 -18.38 -14.53 -7.40
C SER A 51 -18.49 -13.62 -6.17
N LYS A 52 -17.97 -14.04 -5.02
CA LYS A 52 -17.90 -13.22 -3.80
C LYS A 52 -17.01 -12.00 -4.00
N GLY A 53 -15.84 -12.18 -4.66
CA GLY A 53 -14.92 -11.10 -4.98
C GLY A 53 -15.55 -10.05 -5.89
N ALA A 54 -16.28 -10.47 -6.93
CA ALA A 54 -16.99 -9.56 -7.83
C ALA A 54 -18.10 -8.78 -7.11
N LEU A 55 -18.86 -9.45 -6.22
CA LEU A 55 -19.89 -8.79 -5.40
C LEU A 55 -19.28 -7.73 -4.47
N TRP A 56 -18.23 -8.09 -3.73
CA TRP A 56 -17.53 -7.16 -2.83
C TRP A 56 -16.92 -6.00 -3.58
N PHE A 57 -16.32 -6.25 -4.76
CA PHE A 57 -15.81 -5.18 -5.61
C PHE A 57 -16.93 -4.23 -6.04
N GLY A 58 -18.08 -4.75 -6.46
CA GLY A 58 -19.24 -3.93 -6.81
C GLY A 58 -19.70 -3.04 -5.65
N ILE A 59 -19.81 -3.62 -4.45
CA ILE A 59 -20.19 -2.87 -3.23
C ILE A 59 -19.16 -1.79 -2.90
N LEU A 60 -17.88 -2.12 -2.92
CA LEU A 60 -16.79 -1.17 -2.66
C LEU A 60 -16.75 -0.06 -3.72
N LEU A 61 -16.94 -0.40 -4.99
CA LEU A 61 -16.94 0.55 -6.09
C LEU A 61 -18.08 1.55 -5.95
N VAL A 62 -19.31 1.06 -5.83
CA VAL A 62 -20.50 1.90 -5.69
C VAL A 62 -20.44 2.73 -4.40
N GLY A 63 -20.06 2.10 -3.29
CA GLY A 63 -19.92 2.78 -1.99
C GLY A 63 -18.85 3.87 -2.00
N SER A 64 -17.68 3.60 -2.56
CA SER A 64 -16.58 4.56 -2.62
C SER A 64 -16.91 5.73 -3.55
N ILE A 65 -17.49 5.48 -4.72
CA ILE A 65 -17.97 6.51 -5.64
C ILE A 65 -19.06 7.35 -4.97
N GLY A 66 -20.03 6.72 -4.31
CA GLY A 66 -21.10 7.41 -3.60
C GLY A 66 -20.58 8.32 -2.50
N LEU A 67 -19.66 7.85 -1.68
CA LEU A 67 -19.08 8.63 -0.58
C LEU A 67 -18.24 9.81 -1.06
N THR A 68 -17.43 9.65 -2.10
CA THR A 68 -16.64 10.75 -2.67
C THR A 68 -17.54 11.76 -3.39
N PHE A 69 -18.57 11.30 -4.09
CA PHE A 69 -19.56 12.18 -4.70
C PHE A 69 -20.36 12.96 -3.64
N MET A 70 -20.77 12.29 -2.56
CA MET A 70 -21.43 12.95 -1.43
C MET A 70 -20.53 14.03 -0.81
N GLY A 71 -19.25 13.75 -0.61
CA GLY A 71 -18.27 14.73 -0.16
C GLY A 71 -18.19 15.94 -1.10
N SER A 72 -18.19 15.72 -2.41
CA SER A 72 -18.25 16.77 -3.42
C SER A 72 -19.50 17.63 -3.30
N ARG A 73 -20.67 17.02 -3.04
CA ARG A 73 -21.94 17.75 -2.84
C ARG A 73 -21.92 18.58 -1.57
N ILE A 74 -21.42 18.03 -0.47
CA ILE A 74 -21.27 18.75 0.80
C ILE A 74 -20.33 19.95 0.61
N ALA A 75 -19.19 19.79 -0.05
CA ALA A 75 -18.25 20.87 -0.29
C ALA A 75 -18.85 22.03 -1.09
N ARG A 76 -19.72 21.74 -2.06
CA ARG A 76 -20.44 22.79 -2.83
C ARG A 76 -21.47 23.56 -1.99
N ALA A 77 -22.05 22.91 -0.97
CA ALA A 77 -22.97 23.55 -0.05
C ALA A 77 -22.27 24.42 1.01
N LEU A 78 -20.97 24.15 1.26
CA LEU A 78 -20.13 24.93 2.16
C LEU A 78 -19.45 26.06 1.39
N LYS A 79 -19.20 27.19 2.07
CA LYS A 79 -18.48 28.32 1.47
C LYS A 79 -17.12 27.86 0.92
N PRO A 80 -16.73 28.34 -0.29
CA PRO A 80 -15.44 27.97 -0.87
C PRO A 80 -14.29 28.42 0.06
N CYS A 81 -13.34 27.53 0.28
CA CYS A 81 -12.08 27.86 0.94
C CYS A 81 -11.15 28.43 -0.15
N GLN A 82 -10.67 29.65 0.01
CA GLN A 82 -9.81 30.33 -0.96
C GLN A 82 -8.31 29.89 -0.85
N LYS A 83 -8.02 28.81 -0.14
CA LYS A 83 -6.63 28.34 -0.04
C LYS A 83 -6.29 27.57 -1.33
N GLU A 84 -5.30 28.05 -2.05
CA GLU A 84 -4.69 27.27 -3.14
C GLU A 84 -4.14 25.96 -2.58
N PHE A 85 -4.52 24.86 -3.21
CA PHE A 85 -4.11 23.53 -2.79
C PHE A 85 -2.93 23.09 -3.65
N ASP A 86 -1.78 22.94 -3.02
CA ASP A 86 -0.58 22.44 -3.69
C ASP A 86 -0.59 20.90 -3.69
N TRP A 87 -1.06 20.32 -4.80
CA TRP A 87 -1.12 18.89 -5.00
C TRP A 87 0.25 18.21 -4.89
N GLN A 88 1.32 18.89 -5.28
CA GLN A 88 2.66 18.34 -5.22
C GLN A 88 3.09 18.21 -3.75
N TYR A 89 2.89 19.25 -2.97
CA TYR A 89 3.19 19.24 -1.54
C TYR A 89 2.40 18.14 -0.80
N GLU A 90 1.09 18.06 -1.00
CA GLU A 90 0.24 17.07 -0.33
C GLU A 90 0.58 15.63 -0.76
N PHE A 91 0.95 15.44 -2.01
CA PHE A 91 1.43 14.14 -2.48
C PHE A 91 2.75 13.74 -1.80
N PHE A 92 3.72 14.65 -1.72
CA PHE A 92 4.98 14.37 -1.03
C PHE A 92 4.79 14.10 0.46
N VAL A 93 3.92 14.83 1.14
CA VAL A 93 3.56 14.58 2.55
C VAL A 93 2.94 13.19 2.71
N SER A 94 2.02 12.81 1.83
CA SER A 94 1.37 11.50 1.85
C SER A 94 2.36 10.36 1.63
N VAL A 95 3.28 10.50 0.67
CA VAL A 95 4.34 9.51 0.41
C VAL A 95 5.30 9.44 1.60
N SER A 96 5.68 10.57 2.20
CA SER A 96 6.54 10.58 3.37
C SER A 96 5.90 9.87 4.57
N LEU A 97 4.59 10.07 4.79
CA LEU A 97 3.83 9.36 5.81
C LEU A 97 3.79 7.84 5.54
N LEU A 98 3.59 7.45 4.28
CA LEU A 98 3.60 6.04 3.88
C LEU A 98 4.97 5.39 4.13
N VAL A 99 6.07 6.08 3.81
CA VAL A 99 7.43 5.64 4.10
C VAL A 99 7.65 5.52 5.62
N PHE A 100 7.17 6.48 6.40
CA PHE A 100 7.25 6.41 7.85
C PHE A 100 6.51 5.19 8.41
N LEU A 101 5.30 4.90 7.92
CA LEU A 101 4.56 3.68 8.29
C LEU A 101 5.32 2.41 7.91
N MET A 102 5.99 2.42 6.76
CA MET A 102 6.85 1.32 6.32
C MET A 102 8.01 1.08 7.30
N LEU A 103 8.66 2.14 7.77
CA LEU A 103 9.72 2.05 8.77
C LEU A 103 9.20 1.50 10.11
N VAL A 104 8.02 1.96 10.55
CA VAL A 104 7.38 1.46 11.79
C VAL A 104 7.05 -0.03 11.66
N THR A 105 6.43 -0.46 10.57
CA THR A 105 6.09 -1.88 10.36
C THR A 105 7.36 -2.74 10.24
N GLY A 106 8.41 -2.26 9.56
CA GLY A 106 9.70 -2.96 9.49
C GLY A 106 10.38 -3.08 10.86
N GLY A 107 10.32 -2.02 11.67
CA GLY A 107 10.80 -2.06 13.04
C GLY A 107 10.05 -3.07 13.91
N LEU A 108 8.71 -3.18 13.75
CA LEU A 108 7.91 -4.20 14.43
C LEU A 108 8.28 -5.61 13.99
N VAL A 109 8.42 -5.85 12.67
CA VAL A 109 8.85 -7.16 12.14
C VAL A 109 10.21 -7.58 12.71
N THR A 110 11.15 -6.65 12.81
CA THR A 110 12.47 -6.92 13.37
C THR A 110 12.42 -7.12 14.89
N GLY A 111 11.70 -6.25 15.60
CA GLY A 111 11.61 -6.29 17.06
C GLY A 111 10.82 -7.49 17.61
N LEU A 112 9.90 -8.04 16.84
CA LEU A 112 9.13 -9.23 17.16
C LEU A 112 9.73 -10.53 16.57
N GLU A 113 10.93 -10.45 15.96
CA GLU A 113 11.58 -11.57 15.27
C GLU A 113 10.71 -12.23 14.19
N ALA A 114 9.75 -11.46 13.64
CA ALA A 114 8.75 -11.93 12.69
C ALA A 114 9.25 -12.02 11.24
N GLY A 115 10.47 -11.63 10.95
CA GLY A 115 10.99 -11.42 9.58
C GLY A 115 11.20 -12.67 8.72
N LEU A 116 10.83 -13.86 9.22
CA LEU A 116 10.84 -15.13 8.50
C LEU A 116 9.56 -15.93 8.73
N ALA A 117 8.51 -15.29 9.24
CA ALA A 117 7.24 -15.95 9.51
C ALA A 117 6.54 -16.40 8.22
N VAL A 118 6.73 -15.66 7.10
CA VAL A 118 6.22 -16.03 5.77
C VAL A 118 7.36 -16.56 4.90
N PRO A 119 7.32 -17.86 4.53
CA PRO A 119 8.48 -18.58 3.99
C PRO A 119 8.86 -18.25 2.56
N ASP A 120 7.98 -17.69 1.78
CA ASP A 120 8.12 -17.49 0.34
C ASP A 120 8.06 -15.99 -0.03
N TRP A 121 8.60 -15.67 -1.20
CA TRP A 121 8.59 -14.36 -1.79
C TRP A 121 8.68 -14.49 -3.32
N PRO A 122 7.89 -13.75 -4.13
CA PRO A 122 6.93 -12.68 -3.80
C PRO A 122 5.55 -13.16 -3.31
N ASN A 123 5.36 -14.44 -3.13
CA ASN A 123 4.13 -15.06 -2.65
C ASN A 123 4.04 -15.03 -1.11
N SER A 124 2.91 -15.52 -0.57
CA SER A 124 2.69 -15.78 0.85
C SER A 124 2.01 -17.13 0.98
N TYR A 125 2.74 -18.14 1.47
CA TYR A 125 2.28 -19.54 1.58
C TYR A 125 1.72 -20.10 0.26
N GLY A 126 2.42 -19.85 -0.86
CA GLY A 126 2.00 -20.25 -2.21
C GLY A 126 0.87 -19.42 -2.83
N HIS A 127 0.22 -18.56 -2.07
CA HIS A 127 -0.81 -17.64 -2.56
C HIS A 127 -0.20 -16.34 -3.07
N ASN A 128 -0.92 -15.68 -3.99
CA ASN A 128 -0.58 -14.30 -4.33
C ASN A 128 -0.64 -13.45 -3.05
N MET A 129 0.38 -12.67 -2.78
CA MET A 129 0.52 -11.84 -1.57
C MET A 129 -0.70 -10.93 -1.32
N LEU A 130 -1.36 -10.44 -2.39
CA LEU A 130 -2.56 -9.60 -2.29
C LEU A 130 -3.84 -10.39 -1.97
N LEU A 131 -3.83 -11.70 -2.17
CA LEU A 131 -4.99 -12.59 -2.03
C LEU A 131 -4.85 -13.55 -0.84
N TYR A 132 -3.77 -13.44 -0.07
CA TYR A 132 -3.58 -14.27 1.11
C TYR A 132 -4.66 -13.97 2.16
N PRO A 133 -5.38 -14.99 2.69
CA PRO A 133 -6.55 -14.78 3.55
C PRO A 133 -6.19 -14.07 4.85
N LEU A 134 -6.81 -12.92 5.12
CA LEU A 134 -6.61 -12.16 6.35
C LEU A 134 -7.04 -12.96 7.59
N THR A 135 -8.05 -13.82 7.44
CA THR A 135 -8.51 -14.71 8.51
C THR A 135 -7.44 -15.68 8.93
N GLU A 136 -6.65 -16.21 8.01
CA GLU A 136 -5.52 -17.10 8.31
C GLU A 136 -4.38 -16.35 8.99
N MET A 137 -4.15 -15.08 8.62
CA MET A 137 -3.16 -14.23 9.28
C MET A 137 -3.50 -13.95 10.75
N ILE A 138 -4.79 -13.75 11.06
CA ILE A 138 -5.24 -13.39 12.41
C ILE A 138 -5.43 -14.63 13.28
N SER A 139 -5.84 -15.76 12.69
CA SER A 139 -6.11 -17.01 13.39
C SER A 139 -4.87 -17.89 13.56
N SER A 140 -3.74 -17.56 12.93
CA SER A 140 -2.50 -18.32 13.08
C SER A 140 -1.96 -18.18 14.51
N GLU A 141 -1.43 -19.28 15.05
CA GLU A 141 -0.72 -19.27 16.35
C GLU A 141 0.58 -18.43 16.30
N ASN A 142 1.00 -18.02 15.10
CA ASN A 142 2.20 -17.24 14.86
C ASN A 142 1.83 -15.78 14.55
N ASP A 143 1.85 -14.92 15.56
CA ASP A 143 1.59 -13.47 15.43
C ASP A 143 2.54 -12.78 14.44
N GLY A 144 3.71 -13.35 14.18
CA GLY A 144 4.68 -12.82 13.23
C GLY A 144 4.19 -12.74 11.80
N ILE A 145 3.30 -13.66 11.39
CA ILE A 145 2.73 -13.69 10.02
C ILE A 145 1.99 -12.39 9.70
N PHE A 146 1.18 -11.90 10.64
CA PHE A 146 0.44 -10.65 10.47
C PHE A 146 1.38 -9.45 10.24
N PHE A 147 2.41 -9.31 11.07
CA PHE A 147 3.34 -8.19 10.99
C PHE A 147 4.19 -8.24 9.73
N GLU A 148 4.73 -9.41 9.38
CA GLU A 148 5.53 -9.56 8.16
C GLU A 148 4.69 -9.31 6.91
N HIS A 149 3.48 -9.86 6.84
CA HIS A 149 2.61 -9.65 5.69
C HIS A 149 2.16 -8.19 5.58
N ALA A 150 1.81 -7.52 6.69
CA ALA A 150 1.49 -6.10 6.71
C ALA A 150 2.67 -5.23 6.22
N HIS A 151 3.90 -5.57 6.62
CA HIS A 151 5.10 -4.91 6.15
C HIS A 151 5.28 -5.07 4.63
N ARG A 152 5.11 -6.28 4.10
CA ARG A 152 5.20 -6.56 2.65
C ARG A 152 4.16 -5.78 1.85
N LEU A 153 2.89 -5.73 2.31
CA LEU A 153 1.84 -4.94 1.67
C LEU A 153 2.17 -3.45 1.70
N THR A 154 2.63 -2.92 2.82
CA THR A 154 3.06 -1.52 2.94
C THR A 154 4.21 -1.23 1.98
N GLY A 155 5.19 -2.13 1.87
CA GLY A 155 6.30 -2.03 0.92
C GLY A 155 5.86 -1.96 -0.54
N MET A 156 4.86 -2.74 -0.92
CA MET A 156 4.27 -2.68 -2.25
C MET A 156 3.64 -1.29 -2.53
N PHE A 157 2.93 -0.70 -1.56
CA PHE A 157 2.37 0.64 -1.73
C PHE A 157 3.46 1.72 -1.80
N VAL A 158 4.54 1.59 -1.03
CA VAL A 158 5.72 2.47 -1.15
C VAL A 158 6.34 2.34 -2.55
N GLY A 159 6.47 1.12 -3.07
CA GLY A 159 6.95 0.86 -4.42
C GLY A 159 6.08 1.56 -5.47
N LEU A 160 4.76 1.38 -5.40
CA LEU A 160 3.83 2.03 -6.33
C LEU A 160 3.87 3.56 -6.21
N ALA A 161 3.90 4.11 -5.00
CA ALA A 161 4.02 5.54 -4.77
C ALA A 161 5.33 6.11 -5.33
N SER A 162 6.44 5.37 -5.22
CA SER A 162 7.73 5.77 -5.79
C SER A 162 7.72 5.80 -7.33
N ILE A 163 7.01 4.89 -7.99
CA ILE A 163 6.80 4.92 -9.45
C ILE A 163 6.00 6.18 -9.83
N VAL A 164 4.89 6.45 -9.14
CA VAL A 164 4.08 7.65 -9.40
C VAL A 164 4.92 8.91 -9.19
N MET A 165 5.68 8.98 -8.10
CA MET A 165 6.57 10.10 -7.81
C MET A 165 7.62 10.30 -8.91
N LEU A 166 8.22 9.22 -9.40
CA LEU A 166 9.19 9.26 -10.50
C LEU A 166 8.55 9.84 -11.76
N VAL A 167 7.38 9.30 -12.16
CA VAL A 167 6.65 9.78 -13.35
C VAL A 167 6.29 11.26 -13.20
N CYS A 168 5.76 11.67 -12.05
CA CYS A 168 5.42 13.06 -11.76
C CYS A 168 6.63 13.99 -11.83
N ALA A 169 7.76 13.58 -11.23
CA ALA A 169 9.00 14.36 -11.26
C ALA A 169 9.51 14.58 -12.68
N TRP A 170 9.48 13.53 -13.52
CA TRP A 170 9.96 13.64 -14.90
C TRP A 170 8.98 14.38 -15.82
N ARG A 171 7.68 14.29 -15.56
CA ARG A 171 6.65 14.88 -16.41
C ARG A 171 6.42 16.37 -16.12
N TRP A 172 6.47 16.78 -14.85
CA TRP A 172 6.02 18.10 -14.43
C TRP A 172 7.10 18.99 -13.81
N SER A 173 8.23 18.43 -13.37
CA SER A 173 9.32 19.24 -12.83
C SER A 173 10.39 19.50 -13.88
N SER A 174 10.80 20.76 -14.05
CA SER A 174 11.99 21.14 -14.83
C SER A 174 13.29 21.10 -14.02
N ASN A 175 13.17 20.98 -12.69
CA ASN A 175 14.32 20.96 -11.78
C ASN A 175 15.05 19.62 -11.85
N LYS A 176 16.32 19.66 -12.29
CA LYS A 176 17.17 18.46 -12.41
C LYS A 176 17.39 17.74 -11.07
N VAL A 177 17.47 18.50 -9.95
CA VAL A 177 17.66 17.93 -8.62
C VAL A 177 16.42 17.09 -8.23
N VAL A 178 15.22 17.60 -8.46
CA VAL A 178 13.96 16.88 -8.17
C VAL A 178 13.88 15.57 -8.98
N ARG A 179 14.21 15.62 -10.28
CA ARG A 179 14.23 14.42 -11.13
C ARG A 179 15.27 13.40 -10.65
N ALA A 180 16.50 13.86 -10.36
CA ALA A 180 17.56 12.99 -9.89
C ALA A 180 17.20 12.35 -8.55
N THR A 181 16.69 13.12 -7.59
CA THR A 181 16.27 12.60 -6.27
C THR A 181 15.15 11.57 -6.41
N ALA A 182 14.10 11.85 -7.20
CA ALA A 182 13.02 10.89 -7.43
C ALA A 182 13.54 9.59 -8.07
N THR A 183 14.51 9.69 -9.00
CA THR A 183 15.13 8.52 -9.62
C THR A 183 15.94 7.70 -8.60
N VAL A 184 16.76 8.36 -7.78
CA VAL A 184 17.54 7.69 -6.74
C VAL A 184 16.61 7.01 -5.72
N VAL A 185 15.57 7.70 -5.23
CA VAL A 185 14.60 7.12 -4.29
C VAL A 185 13.92 5.90 -4.88
N PHE A 186 13.48 5.94 -6.14
CA PHE A 186 12.88 4.79 -6.80
C PHE A 186 13.83 3.58 -6.83
N PHE A 187 15.08 3.77 -7.25
CA PHE A 187 16.05 2.66 -7.27
C PHE A 187 16.39 2.15 -5.86
N MET A 188 16.44 3.04 -4.86
CA MET A 188 16.64 2.63 -3.47
C MET A 188 15.47 1.78 -2.95
N VAL A 189 14.22 2.14 -3.28
CA VAL A 189 13.03 1.35 -2.93
C VAL A 189 13.07 -0.02 -3.61
N CYS A 190 13.44 -0.09 -4.90
CA CYS A 190 13.58 -1.36 -5.61
C CYS A 190 14.69 -2.24 -4.98
N LEU A 191 15.82 -1.64 -4.62
CA LEU A 191 16.93 -2.34 -3.97
C LEU A 191 16.50 -2.90 -2.61
N GLN A 192 15.78 -2.11 -1.80
CA GLN A 192 15.27 -2.54 -0.50
C GLN A 192 14.28 -3.72 -0.63
N GLY A 193 13.35 -3.64 -1.60
CA GLY A 193 12.43 -4.74 -1.86
C GLY A 193 13.15 -6.03 -2.28
N LEU A 194 14.19 -5.91 -3.12
CA LEU A 194 15.01 -7.05 -3.54
C LEU A 194 15.78 -7.65 -2.36
N LEU A 195 16.40 -6.82 -1.52
CA LEU A 195 17.14 -7.28 -0.33
C LEU A 195 16.21 -8.02 0.64
N GLY A 196 14.99 -7.51 0.86
CA GLY A 196 13.97 -8.18 1.66
C GLY A 196 13.60 -9.55 1.10
N GLY A 197 13.34 -9.63 -0.22
CA GLY A 197 13.05 -10.89 -0.89
C GLY A 197 14.18 -11.90 -0.81
N LEU A 198 15.42 -11.49 -1.04
CA LEU A 198 16.61 -12.35 -0.94
C LEU A 198 16.85 -12.85 0.49
N ARG A 199 16.52 -12.02 1.50
CA ARG A 199 16.59 -12.43 2.90
C ARG A 199 15.60 -13.56 3.20
N VAL A 200 14.34 -13.42 2.75
CA VAL A 200 13.29 -14.42 2.99
C VAL A 200 13.56 -15.73 2.26
N THR A 201 14.07 -15.67 1.04
CA THR A 201 14.40 -16.87 0.24
C THR A 201 15.69 -17.55 0.66
N GLY A 202 16.42 -17.00 1.64
CA GLY A 202 17.65 -17.59 2.18
C GLY A 202 18.89 -17.39 1.33
N HIS A 203 18.83 -16.68 0.20
CA HIS A 203 19.98 -16.47 -0.68
C HIS A 203 21.09 -15.62 -0.06
N LEU A 204 20.77 -14.81 0.95
CA LEU A 204 21.72 -13.98 1.68
C LEU A 204 22.03 -14.52 3.09
N THR A 205 21.57 -15.74 3.42
CA THR A 205 21.86 -16.40 4.68
C THR A 205 22.88 -17.53 4.45
N LEU A 206 23.80 -17.70 5.38
CA LEU A 206 24.81 -18.74 5.31
C LEU A 206 24.29 -20.17 5.58
N SER A 207 23.04 -20.29 6.04
CA SER A 207 22.36 -21.54 6.33
C SER A 207 21.04 -21.64 5.59
N GLN A 208 20.79 -22.81 5.00
CA GLN A 208 19.49 -23.15 4.39
C GLN A 208 18.53 -23.78 5.41
N ASP A 209 18.99 -24.07 6.59
CA ASP A 209 18.19 -24.63 7.67
C ASP A 209 17.47 -23.49 8.41
N ARG A 210 16.14 -23.48 8.37
CA ARG A 210 15.32 -22.42 8.96
C ARG A 210 15.39 -22.33 10.47
N GLU A 211 15.65 -23.45 11.15
CA GLU A 211 15.83 -23.47 12.60
C GLU A 211 17.22 -22.91 13.01
N LEU A 212 18.17 -22.95 12.07
CA LEU A 212 19.52 -22.41 12.24
C LEU A 212 19.71 -21.04 11.55
N LEU A 213 18.67 -20.52 10.87
CA LEU A 213 18.67 -19.17 10.35
C LEU A 213 18.62 -18.18 11.52
N ASN A 214 19.74 -18.08 12.18
CA ASN A 214 20.02 -16.91 12.98
C ASN A 214 19.91 -15.72 12.04
N PRO A 215 18.90 -14.83 12.20
CA PRO A 215 18.69 -13.74 11.26
C PRO A 215 20.00 -12.99 11.14
N ASN A 216 20.53 -12.89 9.92
CA ASN A 216 21.74 -12.12 9.73
C ASN A 216 21.39 -10.67 10.12
N VAL A 217 21.73 -10.34 11.37
CA VAL A 217 21.38 -9.06 12.01
C VAL A 217 21.83 -7.89 11.14
N TRP A 218 22.97 -8.04 10.47
CA TRP A 218 23.51 -7.02 9.57
C TRP A 218 22.63 -6.77 8.35
N ILE A 219 22.09 -7.84 7.74
CA ILE A 219 21.16 -7.67 6.61
C ILE A 219 19.84 -7.11 7.11
N GLY A 220 19.38 -7.46 8.32
CA GLY A 220 18.21 -6.85 8.95
C GLY A 220 18.38 -5.36 9.23
N VAL A 221 19.61 -4.92 9.54
CA VAL A 221 19.91 -3.48 9.76
C VAL A 221 20.00 -2.71 8.45
N VAL A 222 20.50 -3.34 7.37
CA VAL A 222 20.64 -2.71 6.06
C VAL A 222 19.30 -2.70 5.30
N HIS A 223 18.46 -3.70 5.53
CA HIS A 223 17.10 -3.78 4.96
C HIS A 223 16.13 -2.93 5.77
#